data_008f0c7317ea4f2b73755fba60d0ad27
#
_entry.id   008f0c7317ea4f2b73755fba60d0ad27
#
_cell.length_a   1.000
_cell.length_b   1.000
_cell.length_c   1.000
_cell.angle_alpha   90.00
_cell.angle_beta   90.00
_cell.angle_gamma   90.00
#
_symmetry.space_group_name_H-M   'P 1'
#
loop_
_entity.id
_entity.type
_entity.pdbx_description
1 polymer ?
#
loop_
_entity_poly.entity_id
_entity_poly.type
_entity_poly.pdbx_seq_one_letter_code
_entity_poly.pdbx_strand_id
1 'polypeptide(L)'
;MEIIGYARVSTREQNLDLQLDALKEAGCKLIFEEKVSGVKDRPELDKALAYLREGDTFVIWKLDRLGRSLKDLVYIVDCLQKRKIAFKSIVDGIDTNSALGRCQFGIFASLAEYEREIIVERTRAGLQAAKERGKLTGRPIGLSEDAKRKAIAAKRLYENRDYSIDEICRILH
;
A
#
# COMPACT_ATOMS: atom_id res chain seq x y z
N MET A 1 24.70 16.29 -0.49
CA MET A 1 23.99 15.58 0.57
C MET A 1 22.89 16.49 1.09
N GLU A 2 21.66 16.14 0.84
CA GLU A 2 20.48 16.87 1.34
C GLU A 2 19.67 15.97 2.29
N ILE A 3 18.98 16.62 3.23
CA ILE A 3 18.08 15.94 4.16
C ILE A 3 16.65 16.27 3.70
N ILE A 4 15.92 15.26 3.25
CA ILE A 4 14.58 15.40 2.69
C ILE A 4 13.59 14.71 3.63
N GLY A 5 12.55 15.43 4.01
CA GLY A 5 11.51 14.95 4.90
C GLY A 5 10.26 14.47 4.15
N TYR A 6 9.56 13.52 4.76
CA TYR A 6 8.21 13.14 4.34
C TYR A 6 7.28 13.08 5.55
N ALA A 7 6.16 13.77 5.44
CA ALA A 7 5.09 13.80 6.44
C ALA A 7 3.79 13.29 5.83
N ARG A 8 3.06 12.45 6.58
CA ARG A 8 1.75 11.95 6.15
C ARG A 8 0.70 12.17 7.23
N VAL A 9 -0.44 12.73 6.85
CA VAL A 9 -1.59 12.92 7.74
C VAL A 9 -2.84 12.30 7.15
N SER A 10 -3.68 11.73 8.01
CA SER A 10 -5.07 11.47 7.69
C SER A 10 -5.89 12.73 7.97
N THR A 11 -6.99 12.95 7.26
CA THR A 11 -7.89 14.12 7.42
C THR A 11 -8.45 14.32 8.83
N ARG A 12 -8.21 13.38 9.76
CA ARG A 12 -8.64 13.41 11.16
C ARG A 12 -7.52 13.68 12.18
N GLU A 13 -6.26 13.78 11.77
CA GLU A 13 -5.15 13.91 12.70
C GLU A 13 -4.67 15.36 12.81
N GLN A 14 -4.78 15.92 14.01
CA GLN A 14 -4.30 17.26 14.40
C GLN A 14 -2.76 17.34 14.57
N ASN A 15 -1.99 16.31 14.21
CA ASN A 15 -0.56 16.19 14.52
C ASN A 15 0.38 16.44 13.34
N LEU A 16 -0.04 17.19 12.32
CA LEU A 16 0.86 17.56 11.21
C LEU A 16 1.99 18.48 11.72
N ASP A 17 1.65 19.46 12.54
CA ASP A 17 2.59 20.45 13.03
C ASP A 17 3.74 19.78 13.81
N LEU A 18 3.44 18.82 14.67
CA LEU A 18 4.46 18.05 15.40
C LEU A 18 5.42 17.27 14.48
N GLN A 19 4.89 16.70 13.38
CA GLN A 19 5.73 16.00 12.41
C GLN A 19 6.63 16.99 11.66
N LEU A 20 6.05 18.10 11.21
CA LEU A 20 6.78 19.14 10.48
C LEU A 20 7.88 19.77 11.34
N ASP A 21 7.58 20.05 12.60
CA ASP A 21 8.56 20.64 13.52
C ASP A 21 9.71 19.66 13.79
N ALA A 22 9.41 18.38 14.05
CA ALA A 22 10.44 17.35 14.23
C ALA A 22 11.30 17.15 12.97
N LEU A 23 10.71 17.23 11.77
CA LEU A 23 11.44 17.12 10.51
C LEU A 23 12.33 18.35 10.26
N LYS A 24 11.85 19.56 10.59
CA LYS A 24 12.65 20.78 10.52
C LYS A 24 13.83 20.74 11.51
N GLU A 25 13.57 20.30 12.74
CA GLU A 25 14.61 20.09 13.77
C GLU A 25 15.67 19.07 13.34
N ALA A 26 15.24 18.02 12.60
CA ALA A 26 16.15 17.05 12.00
C ALA A 26 16.97 17.61 10.81
N GLY A 27 16.75 18.87 10.43
CA GLY A 27 17.50 19.58 9.38
C GLY A 27 16.96 19.34 7.96
N CYS A 28 15.69 18.90 7.81
CA CYS A 28 15.08 18.73 6.49
C CYS A 28 14.95 20.07 5.77
N LYS A 29 15.58 20.19 4.59
CA LYS A 29 15.49 21.39 3.75
C LYS A 29 14.19 21.42 2.92
N LEU A 30 13.71 20.24 2.54
CA LEU A 30 12.47 20.05 1.77
C LEU A 30 11.65 18.97 2.45
N ILE A 31 10.35 19.22 2.63
CA ILE A 31 9.43 18.27 3.23
C ILE A 31 8.27 18.06 2.25
N PHE A 32 8.01 16.81 1.88
CA PHE A 32 6.87 16.41 1.09
C PHE A 32 5.72 16.04 2.03
N GLU A 33 4.59 16.70 1.84
CA GLU A 33 3.43 16.54 2.73
C GLU A 33 2.30 15.81 2.02
N GLU A 34 1.97 14.61 2.50
CA GLU A 34 0.90 13.77 1.97
C GLU A 34 -0.38 13.93 2.80
N LYS A 35 -1.43 14.48 2.20
CA LYS A 35 -2.77 14.55 2.81
C LYS A 35 -3.64 13.44 2.22
N VAL A 36 -3.80 12.32 2.92
CA VAL A 36 -4.52 11.15 2.39
C VAL A 36 -5.81 10.91 3.15
N SER A 37 -6.93 11.00 2.44
CA SER A 37 -8.22 10.46 2.84
C SER A 37 -8.48 9.16 2.07
N GLY A 38 -8.06 8.02 2.61
CA GLY A 38 -8.48 6.70 2.12
C GLY A 38 -8.00 6.27 0.72
N VAL A 39 -7.22 7.05 0.00
CA VAL A 39 -6.80 6.80 -1.39
C VAL A 39 -5.59 5.88 -1.44
N LYS A 40 -5.53 5.01 -2.48
CA LYS A 40 -4.43 4.06 -2.69
C LYS A 40 -3.11 4.73 -3.11
N ASP A 41 -3.16 5.88 -3.72
CA ASP A 41 -2.01 6.56 -4.31
C ASP A 41 -1.33 7.51 -3.32
N ARG A 42 -0.01 7.64 -3.42
CA ARG A 42 0.83 8.52 -2.60
C ARG A 42 1.72 9.39 -3.48
N PRO A 43 1.12 10.35 -4.20
CA PRO A 43 1.85 11.14 -5.18
C PRO A 43 3.00 11.94 -4.56
N GLU A 44 2.87 12.40 -3.30
CA GLU A 44 3.93 13.15 -2.64
C GLU A 44 5.09 12.24 -2.19
N LEU A 45 4.80 11.00 -1.78
CA LEU A 45 5.85 10.01 -1.53
C LEU A 45 6.60 9.68 -2.82
N ASP A 46 5.89 9.45 -3.93
CA ASP A 46 6.50 9.16 -5.21
C ASP A 46 7.40 10.31 -5.69
N LYS A 47 6.95 11.56 -5.51
CA LYS A 47 7.76 12.77 -5.80
C LYS A 47 9.00 12.83 -4.90
N ALA A 48 8.86 12.57 -3.60
CA ALA A 48 9.98 12.55 -2.66
C ALA A 48 11.01 11.50 -3.08
N LEU A 49 10.57 10.27 -3.38
CA LEU A 49 11.44 9.18 -3.81
C LEU A 49 12.13 9.47 -5.17
N ALA A 50 11.44 10.18 -6.09
CA ALA A 50 12.02 10.61 -7.36
C ALA A 50 13.03 11.74 -7.21
N TYR A 51 12.82 12.64 -6.23
CA TYR A 51 13.70 13.78 -5.96
C TYR A 51 15.04 13.37 -5.35
N LEU A 52 15.05 12.36 -4.48
CA LEU A 52 16.21 11.87 -3.75
C LEU A 52 17.33 11.39 -4.68
N ARG A 53 18.57 11.67 -4.32
CA ARG A 53 19.80 11.31 -5.03
C ARG A 53 20.74 10.50 -4.16
N GLU A 54 21.73 9.85 -4.77
CA GLU A 54 22.80 9.16 -4.05
C GLU A 54 23.48 10.09 -3.01
N GLY A 55 23.60 9.61 -1.79
CA GLY A 55 24.18 10.35 -0.68
C GLY A 55 23.20 11.21 0.14
N ASP A 56 21.94 11.36 -0.31
CA ASP A 56 20.92 12.05 0.46
C ASP A 56 20.40 11.22 1.64
N THR A 57 19.70 11.88 2.56
CA THR A 57 19.03 11.21 3.68
C THR A 57 17.54 11.47 3.62
N PHE A 58 16.76 10.41 3.57
CA PHE A 58 15.30 10.45 3.63
C PHE A 58 14.83 10.29 5.07
N VAL A 59 14.12 11.29 5.59
CA VAL A 59 13.72 11.38 7.01
C VAL A 59 12.20 11.34 7.13
N ILE A 60 11.72 10.54 8.04
CA ILE A 60 10.31 10.48 8.43
C ILE A 60 10.18 10.66 9.95
N TRP A 61 9.00 11.07 10.39
CA TRP A 61 8.73 11.20 11.82
C TRP A 61 8.63 9.83 12.50
N LYS A 62 7.85 8.88 11.90
CA LYS A 62 7.61 7.53 12.45
C LYS A 62 7.32 6.54 11.32
N LEU A 63 7.68 5.26 11.50
CA LEU A 63 7.54 4.20 10.49
C LEU A 63 6.14 4.03 9.94
N ASP A 64 5.11 4.18 10.78
CA ASP A 64 3.69 4.08 10.38
C ASP A 64 3.27 5.18 9.40
N ARG A 65 4.05 6.26 9.26
CA ARG A 65 3.84 7.32 8.27
C ARG A 65 4.34 6.95 6.89
N LEU A 66 5.32 6.05 6.79
CA LEU A 66 5.89 5.63 5.52
C LEU A 66 5.21 4.37 4.96
N GLY A 67 5.20 3.27 5.70
CA GLY A 67 4.66 1.98 5.25
C GLY A 67 3.16 1.83 5.51
N ARG A 68 2.45 1.12 4.62
CA ARG A 68 1.09 0.61 4.88
C ARG A 68 1.11 -0.76 5.52
N SER A 69 2.22 -1.44 5.39
CA SER A 69 2.54 -2.73 5.99
C SER A 69 4.03 -2.79 6.23
N LEU A 70 4.47 -3.72 7.06
CA LEU A 70 5.88 -3.96 7.30
C LEU A 70 6.62 -4.30 5.98
N LYS A 71 5.98 -5.08 5.12
CA LYS A 71 6.51 -5.42 3.79
C LYS A 71 6.71 -4.19 2.89
N ASP A 72 5.76 -3.27 2.87
CA ASP A 72 5.84 -2.03 2.08
C ASP A 72 7.00 -1.15 2.58
N LEU A 73 7.11 -1.01 3.91
CA LEU A 73 8.21 -0.31 4.55
C LEU A 73 9.57 -0.89 4.17
N VAL A 74 9.73 -2.21 4.31
CA VAL A 74 10.98 -2.92 3.99
C VAL A 74 11.33 -2.71 2.52
N TYR A 75 10.38 -2.81 1.62
CA TYR A 75 10.59 -2.59 0.19
C TYR A 75 11.09 -1.18 -0.12
N ILE A 76 10.46 -0.14 0.47
CA ILE A 76 10.86 1.26 0.24
C ILE A 76 12.29 1.48 0.74
N VAL A 77 12.61 1.03 1.96
CA VAL A 77 13.96 1.25 2.53
C VAL A 77 15.03 0.45 1.80
N ASP A 78 14.73 -0.77 1.34
CA ASP A 78 15.64 -1.54 0.48
C ASP A 78 15.94 -0.83 -0.84
N CYS A 79 14.91 -0.25 -1.46
CA CYS A 79 15.08 0.59 -2.66
C CYS A 79 15.96 1.81 -2.40
N LEU A 80 15.81 2.48 -1.24
CA LEU A 80 16.65 3.61 -0.84
C LEU A 80 18.11 3.18 -0.64
N GLN A 81 18.34 2.05 0.05
CA GLN A 81 19.68 1.51 0.28
C GLN A 81 20.40 1.13 -1.03
N LYS A 82 19.68 0.48 -1.97
CA LYS A 82 20.23 0.16 -3.31
C LYS A 82 20.66 1.40 -4.08
N ARG A 83 19.99 2.53 -3.86
CA ARG A 83 20.33 3.83 -4.42
C ARG A 83 21.35 4.60 -3.58
N LYS A 84 21.88 4.00 -2.50
CA LYS A 84 22.80 4.64 -1.54
C LYS A 84 22.22 5.90 -0.89
N ILE A 85 20.91 5.87 -0.62
CA ILE A 85 20.20 6.92 0.11
C ILE A 85 19.99 6.42 1.54
N ALA A 86 20.39 7.23 2.52
CA ALA A 86 20.18 6.90 3.91
C ALA A 86 18.70 7.09 4.31
N PHE A 87 18.25 6.29 5.26
CA PHE A 87 16.90 6.38 5.80
C PHE A 87 16.95 6.63 7.31
N LYS A 88 16.09 7.55 7.79
CA LYS A 88 15.99 7.87 9.22
C LYS A 88 14.53 7.97 9.65
N SER A 89 14.18 7.31 10.74
CA SER A 89 12.92 7.48 11.48
C SER A 89 13.22 8.11 12.84
N ILE A 90 12.63 9.29 13.10
CA ILE A 90 12.97 10.10 14.29
C ILE A 90 12.50 9.40 15.56
N VAL A 91 11.20 9.08 15.64
CA VAL A 91 10.58 8.51 16.86
C VAL A 91 11.03 7.08 17.12
N ASP A 92 11.22 6.28 16.06
CA ASP A 92 11.63 4.88 16.20
C ASP A 92 13.15 4.74 16.44
N GLY A 93 13.93 5.82 16.34
CA GLY A 93 15.36 5.82 16.58
C GLY A 93 16.17 5.03 15.55
N ILE A 94 15.63 4.86 14.33
CA ILE A 94 16.31 4.11 13.26
C ILE A 94 17.06 5.08 12.36
N ASP A 95 18.35 4.80 12.14
CA ASP A 95 19.21 5.53 11.21
C ASP A 95 20.10 4.55 10.45
N THR A 96 19.82 4.34 9.17
CA THR A 96 20.57 3.39 8.33
C THR A 96 22.00 3.84 8.00
N ASN A 97 22.40 5.06 8.34
CA ASN A 97 23.80 5.47 8.32
C ASN A 97 24.61 4.71 9.38
N SER A 98 24.01 4.41 10.52
CA SER A 98 24.66 3.67 11.61
C SER A 98 24.61 2.15 11.38
N ALA A 99 25.61 1.43 11.90
CA ALA A 99 25.60 -0.03 11.88
C ALA A 99 24.43 -0.60 12.68
N LEU A 100 24.10 0.02 13.81
CA LEU A 100 22.96 -0.37 14.65
C LEU A 100 21.63 -0.19 13.90
N GLY A 101 21.41 0.93 13.25
CA GLY A 101 20.17 1.18 12.48
C GLY A 101 20.00 0.24 11.30
N ARG A 102 21.09 -0.13 10.63
CA ARG A 102 21.04 -1.19 9.60
C ARG A 102 20.70 -2.55 10.19
N CYS A 103 21.24 -2.90 11.35
CA CYS A 103 20.91 -4.13 12.04
C CYS A 103 19.42 -4.16 12.46
N GLN A 104 18.92 -3.09 13.08
CA GLN A 104 17.51 -2.93 13.45
C GLN A 104 16.60 -3.12 12.23
N PHE A 105 16.95 -2.48 11.12
CA PHE A 105 16.17 -2.61 9.88
C PHE A 105 16.21 -4.04 9.32
N GLY A 106 17.33 -4.74 9.41
CA GLY A 106 17.46 -6.15 9.05
C GLY A 106 16.52 -7.06 9.85
N ILE A 107 16.31 -6.78 11.14
CA ILE A 107 15.34 -7.48 11.99
C ILE A 107 13.90 -7.26 11.47
N PHE A 108 13.55 -6.03 11.13
CA PHE A 108 12.22 -5.73 10.54
C PHE A 108 12.02 -6.43 9.20
N ALA A 109 13.05 -6.51 8.36
CA ALA A 109 12.99 -7.22 7.10
C ALA A 109 12.72 -8.72 7.30
N SER A 110 13.45 -9.36 8.21
CA SER A 110 13.23 -10.77 8.56
C SER A 110 11.86 -11.03 9.15
N LEU A 111 11.34 -10.12 9.99
CA LEU A 111 10.00 -10.23 10.56
C LEU A 111 8.91 -10.11 9.47
N ALA A 112 9.08 -9.22 8.50
CA ALA A 112 8.14 -9.07 7.38
C ALA A 112 8.08 -10.33 6.50
N GLU A 113 9.22 -10.98 6.29
CA GLU A 113 9.31 -12.24 5.56
C GLU A 113 8.63 -13.37 6.32
N TYR A 114 8.90 -13.50 7.61
CA TYR A 114 8.25 -14.46 8.48
C TYR A 114 6.73 -14.31 8.51
N GLU A 115 6.20 -13.10 8.69
CA GLU A 115 4.76 -12.83 8.65
C GLU A 115 4.14 -13.28 7.32
N ARG A 116 4.84 -13.04 6.21
CA ARG A 116 4.38 -13.49 4.89
C ARG A 116 4.31 -15.01 4.80
N GLU A 117 5.34 -15.71 5.27
CA GLU A 117 5.39 -17.17 5.25
C GLU A 117 4.25 -17.78 6.06
N ILE A 118 3.99 -17.27 7.27
CA ILE A 118 2.87 -17.70 8.11
C ILE A 118 1.51 -17.47 7.42
N ILE A 119 1.31 -16.33 6.75
CA ILE A 119 0.07 -16.07 6.01
C ILE A 119 -0.10 -17.06 4.86
N VAL A 120 0.96 -17.37 4.12
CA VAL A 120 0.94 -18.34 3.02
C VAL A 120 0.64 -19.75 3.54
N GLU A 121 1.29 -20.16 4.63
CA GLU A 121 1.08 -21.46 5.27
C GLU A 121 -0.38 -21.61 5.74
N ARG A 122 -0.91 -20.64 6.48
CA ARG A 122 -2.31 -20.63 6.95
C ARG A 122 -3.30 -20.66 5.78
N THR A 123 -3.02 -19.92 4.71
CA THR A 123 -3.87 -19.91 3.52
C THR A 123 -3.88 -21.27 2.84
N ARG A 124 -2.72 -21.91 2.68
CA ARG A 124 -2.60 -23.27 2.11
C ARG A 124 -3.35 -24.30 2.95
N ALA A 125 -3.15 -24.27 4.27
CA ALA A 125 -3.86 -25.15 5.18
C ALA A 125 -5.37 -24.95 5.12
N GLY A 126 -5.85 -23.70 5.08
CA GLY A 126 -7.26 -23.37 4.93
C GLY A 126 -7.87 -23.86 3.60
N LEU A 127 -7.15 -23.70 2.49
CA LEU A 127 -7.56 -24.20 1.18
C LEU A 127 -7.62 -25.73 1.14
N GLN A 128 -6.63 -26.40 1.72
CA GLN A 128 -6.60 -27.85 1.83
C GLN A 128 -7.79 -28.37 2.63
N ALA A 129 -8.04 -27.80 3.80
CA ALA A 129 -9.19 -28.18 4.63
C ALA A 129 -10.54 -27.86 3.98
N ALA A 130 -10.63 -26.82 3.13
CA ALA A 130 -11.82 -26.53 2.35
C ALA A 130 -12.05 -27.59 1.26
N LYS A 131 -10.97 -28.00 0.56
CA LYS A 131 -10.99 -29.05 -0.46
C LYS A 131 -11.43 -30.40 0.12
N GLU A 132 -10.90 -30.79 1.26
CA GLU A 132 -11.28 -32.02 1.97
C GLU A 132 -12.76 -32.04 2.38
N ARG A 133 -13.33 -30.85 2.66
CA ARG A 133 -14.77 -30.68 2.93
C ARG A 133 -15.63 -30.54 1.67
N GLY A 134 -15.06 -30.78 0.48
CA GLY A 134 -15.79 -30.72 -0.80
C GLY A 134 -16.18 -29.31 -1.23
N LYS A 135 -15.63 -28.24 -0.60
CA LYS A 135 -15.89 -26.87 -1.01
C LYS A 135 -15.06 -26.54 -2.25
N LEU A 136 -15.73 -26.16 -3.33
CA LEU A 136 -15.08 -25.66 -4.54
C LEU A 136 -14.39 -24.34 -4.22
N THR A 137 -13.09 -24.27 -4.49
CA THR A 137 -12.28 -23.04 -4.37
C THR A 137 -12.25 -22.33 -5.72
N GLY A 138 -12.47 -21.02 -5.73
CA GLY A 138 -12.46 -20.20 -6.92
C GLY A 138 -13.81 -19.57 -7.25
N ARG A 139 -13.88 -18.92 -8.41
CA ARG A 139 -15.14 -18.32 -8.89
C ARG A 139 -16.15 -19.43 -9.19
N PRO A 140 -17.39 -19.34 -8.70
CA PRO A 140 -18.45 -20.29 -9.04
C PRO A 140 -18.57 -20.44 -10.56
N ILE A 141 -18.76 -21.69 -11.00
CA ILE A 141 -18.95 -21.99 -12.42
C ILE A 141 -20.32 -21.45 -12.86
N GLY A 142 -20.34 -20.63 -13.91
CA GLY A 142 -21.54 -20.06 -14.48
C GLY A 142 -21.80 -18.61 -14.04
N LEU A 143 -23.00 -18.14 -14.38
CA LEU A 143 -23.45 -16.78 -14.06
C LEU A 143 -24.02 -16.74 -12.64
N SER A 144 -23.78 -15.64 -11.91
CA SER A 144 -24.46 -15.37 -10.65
C SER A 144 -25.98 -15.30 -10.86
N GLU A 145 -26.78 -15.48 -9.81
CA GLU A 145 -28.25 -15.39 -9.92
C GLU A 145 -28.70 -14.01 -10.45
N ASP A 146 -28.02 -12.95 -10.05
CA ASP A 146 -28.28 -11.61 -10.59
C ASP A 146 -27.94 -11.51 -12.08
N ALA A 147 -26.78 -12.02 -12.48
CA ALA A 147 -26.38 -12.08 -13.89
C ALA A 147 -27.31 -12.95 -14.74
N LYS A 148 -27.84 -14.05 -14.19
CA LYS A 148 -28.88 -14.85 -14.87
C LYS A 148 -30.17 -14.07 -15.07
N ARG A 149 -30.63 -13.35 -14.04
CA ARG A 149 -31.82 -12.49 -14.15
C ARG A 149 -31.63 -11.38 -15.19
N LYS A 150 -30.50 -10.71 -15.20
CA LYS A 150 -30.15 -9.71 -16.21
C LYS A 150 -30.08 -10.32 -17.60
N ALA A 151 -29.46 -11.49 -17.75
CA ALA A 151 -29.40 -12.20 -19.05
C ALA A 151 -30.79 -12.59 -19.59
N ILE A 152 -31.69 -13.06 -18.73
CA ILE A 152 -33.08 -13.39 -19.11
C ILE A 152 -33.82 -12.10 -19.50
N ALA A 153 -33.66 -11.00 -18.75
CA ALA A 153 -34.26 -9.72 -19.08
C ALA A 153 -33.73 -9.15 -20.40
N ALA A 154 -32.41 -9.20 -20.61
CA ALA A 154 -31.77 -8.80 -21.85
C ALA A 154 -32.32 -9.58 -23.06
N LYS A 155 -32.42 -10.91 -22.91
CA LYS A 155 -32.96 -11.76 -23.97
C LYS A 155 -34.39 -11.37 -24.35
N ARG A 156 -35.27 -11.14 -23.37
CA ARG A 156 -36.67 -10.72 -23.60
C ARG A 156 -36.75 -9.37 -24.33
N LEU A 157 -35.96 -8.38 -23.90
CA LEU A 157 -35.91 -7.05 -24.52
C LEU A 157 -35.39 -7.14 -25.98
N TYR A 158 -34.43 -8.00 -26.23
CA TYR A 158 -33.88 -8.24 -27.57
C TYR A 158 -34.87 -8.95 -28.51
N GLU A 159 -35.58 -9.95 -28.00
CA GLU A 159 -36.61 -10.71 -28.79
C GLU A 159 -37.79 -9.85 -29.16
N ASN A 160 -38.23 -8.92 -28.32
CA ASN A 160 -39.31 -8.00 -28.59
C ASN A 160 -38.99 -6.95 -29.67
N ARG A 161 -37.72 -6.75 -30.02
CA ARG A 161 -37.22 -5.77 -31.02
C ARG A 161 -37.58 -4.30 -30.76
N ASP A 162 -38.05 -3.97 -29.55
CA ASP A 162 -38.47 -2.60 -29.18
C ASP A 162 -37.28 -1.68 -28.83
N TYR A 163 -36.12 -2.28 -28.58
CA TYR A 163 -34.93 -1.57 -28.10
C TYR A 163 -33.66 -1.97 -28.88
N SER A 164 -32.79 -1.03 -29.13
CA SER A 164 -31.44 -1.27 -29.64
C SER A 164 -30.56 -1.94 -28.58
N ILE A 165 -29.48 -2.60 -29.01
CA ILE A 165 -28.51 -3.24 -28.06
C ILE A 165 -27.97 -2.25 -27.05
N ASP A 166 -27.67 -1.01 -27.49
CA ASP A 166 -27.16 0.04 -26.61
C ASP A 166 -28.16 0.49 -25.54
N GLU A 167 -29.45 0.55 -25.90
CA GLU A 167 -30.53 0.84 -24.96
C GLU A 167 -30.73 -0.31 -23.96
N ILE A 168 -30.70 -1.55 -24.41
CA ILE A 168 -30.74 -2.73 -23.52
C ILE A 168 -29.59 -2.72 -22.51
N CYS A 169 -28.39 -2.39 -22.96
CA CYS A 169 -27.22 -2.25 -22.07
C CYS A 169 -27.40 -1.15 -21.02
N ARG A 170 -28.03 -0.01 -21.38
CA ARG A 170 -28.32 1.08 -20.43
C ARG A 170 -29.41 0.73 -19.42
N ILE A 171 -30.43 -0.01 -19.83
CA ILE A 171 -31.56 -0.43 -18.97
C ILE A 171 -31.10 -1.44 -17.91
N LEU A 172 -30.14 -2.30 -18.23
CA LEU A 172 -29.71 -3.40 -17.37
C LEU A 172 -28.42 -3.12 -16.57
N HIS A 173 -27.87 -1.93 -16.69
CA HIS A 173 -26.71 -1.50 -15.90
C HIS A 173 -27.17 -1.23 -14.48
#